data_34710c6970048bbc680989de6272d48b
#
_entry.id   34710c6970048bbc680989de6272d48b
#
_cell.length_a   1.000
_cell.length_b   1.000
_cell.length_c   1.000
_cell.angle_alpha   90.00
_cell.angle_beta   90.00
_cell.angle_gamma   90.00
#
_symmetry.space_group_name_H-M   'P 1'
#
loop_
_entity.id
_entity.type
_entity.pdbx_description
1 polymer ?
#
loop_
_entity_poly.entity_id
_entity_poly.type
_entity_poly.pdbx_seq_one_letter_code
_entity_poly.pdbx_strand_id
1 'polypeptide(L)'
;IVDGETVDRSIAFGASRYNKGGADYLNCPMSRAEYDAFYDALIAAEKVPVREFEKTPYFEGCMPIEVQADRGRQTLLFGPMKPVGLVDPRTGARPYAVVQLRPEDHHGQAYNMVGFQTKLKWPEQKRVFRMIPGLERAEFLRLGSLHRNTFINAPLLLRETLQFRQDSRIFFAGQIVGVEGYTESA
;
A
#
# COMPACT_ATOMS: atom_id res chain seq x y z
N ILE A 1 -2.01 -8.81 3.45
CA ILE A 1 -2.17 -9.90 2.48
C ILE A 1 -3.53 -10.52 2.69
N VAL A 2 -4.28 -10.69 1.60
CA VAL A 2 -5.64 -11.23 1.56
C VAL A 2 -5.57 -12.68 1.08
N ASP A 3 -6.35 -13.57 1.70
CA ASP A 3 -6.54 -14.92 1.21
C ASP A 3 -7.36 -14.90 -0.09
N GLY A 4 -6.77 -15.42 -1.16
CA GLY A 4 -7.36 -15.39 -2.50
C GLY A 4 -8.64 -16.19 -2.65
N GLU A 5 -8.86 -17.21 -1.83
CA GLU A 5 -10.09 -18.01 -1.85
C GLU A 5 -11.29 -17.23 -1.28
N THR A 6 -11.02 -16.20 -0.47
CA THR A 6 -12.05 -15.38 0.17
C THR A 6 -12.41 -14.12 -0.60
N VAL A 7 -11.72 -13.85 -1.73
CA VAL A 7 -12.04 -12.74 -2.63
C VAL A 7 -13.22 -13.11 -3.51
N ASP A 8 -14.27 -12.29 -3.51
CA ASP A 8 -15.43 -12.50 -4.36
C ASP A 8 -15.10 -12.18 -5.83
N ARG A 9 -14.89 -13.24 -6.61
CA ARG A 9 -14.56 -13.16 -8.05
C ARG A 9 -15.75 -12.76 -8.92
N SER A 10 -16.96 -12.72 -8.38
CA SER A 10 -18.12 -12.17 -9.09
C SER A 10 -18.09 -10.64 -9.13
N ILE A 11 -17.36 -10.02 -8.18
CA ILE A 11 -17.17 -8.57 -8.07
C ILE A 11 -15.77 -8.16 -8.56
N ALA A 12 -14.72 -8.78 -8.05
CA ALA A 12 -13.37 -8.52 -8.49
C ALA A 12 -13.09 -9.11 -9.88
N PHE A 13 -12.43 -8.35 -10.74
CA PHE A 13 -12.12 -8.76 -12.12
C PHE A 13 -10.62 -8.71 -12.43
N GLY A 14 -10.17 -9.67 -13.26
CA GLY A 14 -8.80 -9.69 -13.76
C GLY A 14 -8.63 -8.71 -14.92
N ALA A 15 -7.71 -7.77 -14.80
CA ALA A 15 -7.33 -6.88 -15.90
C ALA A 15 -5.99 -6.20 -15.62
N SER A 16 -5.32 -5.79 -16.68
CA SER A 16 -4.17 -4.88 -16.62
C SER A 16 -4.54 -3.51 -17.18
N ARG A 17 -3.84 -2.47 -16.71
CA ARG A 17 -4.09 -1.10 -17.17
C ARG A 17 -3.80 -0.97 -18.67
N TYR A 18 -4.72 -0.33 -19.37
CA TYR A 18 -4.64 -0.09 -20.83
C TYR A 18 -4.50 -1.38 -21.65
N ASN A 19 -4.94 -2.52 -21.12
CA ASN A 19 -4.79 -3.85 -21.73
C ASN A 19 -3.34 -4.17 -22.11
N LYS A 20 -2.36 -3.69 -21.34
CA LYS A 20 -0.93 -3.95 -21.54
C LYS A 20 -0.52 -5.15 -20.68
N GLY A 21 -0.14 -6.25 -21.35
CA GLY A 21 0.23 -7.50 -20.68
C GLY A 21 -0.94 -8.41 -20.37
N GLY A 22 -0.76 -9.32 -19.41
CA GLY A 22 -1.78 -10.25 -18.94
C GLY A 22 -2.76 -9.62 -17.93
N ALA A 23 -3.73 -10.41 -17.45
CA ALA A 23 -4.62 -10.00 -16.36
C ALA A 23 -3.94 -10.23 -15.00
N ASP A 24 -2.81 -9.56 -14.80
CA ASP A 24 -1.89 -9.84 -13.69
C ASP A 24 -2.41 -9.38 -12.32
N TYR A 25 -3.46 -8.56 -12.30
CA TYR A 25 -4.06 -8.04 -11.09
C TYR A 25 -5.54 -8.35 -11.03
N LEU A 26 -6.02 -8.62 -9.81
CA LEU A 26 -7.45 -8.52 -9.53
C LEU A 26 -7.78 -7.08 -9.16
N ASN A 27 -8.88 -6.60 -9.67
CA ASN A 27 -9.34 -5.23 -9.49
C ASN A 27 -10.68 -5.24 -8.78
N CYS A 28 -10.76 -4.66 -7.61
CA CYS A 28 -11.99 -4.47 -6.84
C CYS A 28 -12.57 -3.09 -7.19
N PRO A 29 -13.63 -3.02 -8.02
CA PRO A 29 -14.20 -1.75 -8.45
C PRO A 29 -15.06 -1.14 -7.35
N MET A 30 -15.10 0.19 -7.29
CA MET A 30 -15.96 0.93 -6.39
C MET A 30 -16.74 1.98 -7.17
N SER A 31 -18.02 2.10 -6.85
CA SER A 31 -18.84 3.27 -7.18
C SER A 31 -18.41 4.47 -6.34
N ARG A 32 -18.92 5.66 -6.67
CA ARG A 32 -18.66 6.88 -5.90
C ARG A 32 -19.16 6.75 -4.45
N ALA A 33 -20.37 6.20 -4.26
CA ALA A 33 -20.96 6.06 -2.94
C ALA A 33 -20.15 5.11 -2.04
N GLU A 34 -19.69 3.98 -2.60
CA GLU A 34 -18.83 3.01 -1.87
C GLU A 34 -17.48 3.63 -1.53
N TYR A 35 -16.89 4.37 -2.46
CA TYR A 35 -15.64 5.08 -2.22
C TYR A 35 -15.80 6.15 -1.12
N ASP A 36 -16.86 6.94 -1.15
CA ASP A 36 -17.10 7.98 -0.16
C ASP A 36 -17.29 7.37 1.23
N ALA A 37 -18.05 6.28 1.35
CA ALA A 37 -18.22 5.54 2.60
C ALA A 37 -16.90 4.93 3.12
N PHE A 38 -16.13 4.32 2.22
CA PHE A 38 -14.80 3.79 2.54
C PHE A 38 -13.84 4.89 3.03
N TYR A 39 -13.79 6.01 2.31
CA TYR A 39 -12.93 7.14 2.66
C TYR A 39 -13.26 7.69 4.06
N ASP A 40 -14.54 7.91 4.36
CA ASP A 40 -14.97 8.43 5.67
C ASP A 40 -14.63 7.44 6.79
N ALA A 41 -14.81 6.13 6.55
CA ALA A 41 -14.42 5.10 7.49
C ALA A 41 -12.91 5.03 7.71
N LEU A 42 -12.11 5.21 6.65
CA LEU A 42 -10.65 5.24 6.70
C LEU A 42 -10.12 6.41 7.52
N ILE A 43 -10.68 7.61 7.32
CA ILE A 43 -10.30 8.82 8.06
C ILE A 43 -10.63 8.68 9.55
N ALA A 44 -11.84 8.17 9.86
CA ALA A 44 -12.34 7.99 11.22
C ALA A 44 -11.69 6.83 11.98
N ALA A 45 -10.99 5.92 11.27
CA ALA A 45 -10.44 4.72 11.87
C ALA A 45 -9.35 5.00 12.90
N GLU A 46 -9.29 4.20 13.95
CA GLU A 46 -8.26 4.29 14.97
C GLU A 46 -6.88 3.89 14.42
N LYS A 47 -5.90 4.73 14.69
CA LYS A 47 -4.51 4.57 14.26
C LYS A 47 -3.62 4.19 15.43
N VAL A 48 -2.57 3.44 15.15
CA VAL A 48 -1.51 3.18 16.14
C VAL A 48 -0.82 4.52 16.43
N PRO A 49 -0.70 4.95 17.70
CA PRO A 49 -0.04 6.21 18.02
C PRO A 49 1.44 6.16 17.61
N VAL A 50 1.87 7.21 16.93
CA VAL A 50 3.28 7.41 16.55
C VAL A 50 4.00 8.01 17.74
N ARG A 51 5.09 7.39 18.18
CA ARG A 51 5.94 7.92 19.24
C ARG A 51 6.68 9.16 18.74
N GLU A 52 7.05 10.06 19.65
CA GLU A 52 7.61 11.36 19.32
C GLU A 52 8.89 11.29 18.47
N PHE A 53 9.74 10.30 18.72
CA PHE A 53 10.95 10.04 17.94
C PHE A 53 10.70 9.34 16.59
N GLU A 54 9.47 8.92 16.30
CA GLU A 54 9.04 8.29 15.05
C GLU A 54 8.37 9.29 14.09
N LYS A 55 8.35 10.59 14.41
CA LYS A 55 7.80 11.67 13.57
C LYS A 55 8.73 11.99 12.40
N THR A 56 9.08 10.97 11.63
CA THR A 56 9.89 11.13 10.41
C THR A 56 8.95 11.41 9.22
N PRO A 57 9.32 12.28 8.27
CA PRO A 57 8.57 12.43 7.03
C PRO A 57 8.42 11.09 6.32
N TYR A 58 7.21 10.79 5.83
CA TYR A 58 7.00 9.61 5.01
C TYR A 58 7.53 9.83 3.62
N PHE A 59 8.15 8.81 3.05
CA PHE A 59 8.42 8.78 1.62
C PHE A 59 7.11 8.59 0.85
N GLU A 60 6.99 9.24 -0.29
CA GLU A 60 5.78 9.15 -1.12
C GLU A 60 5.39 7.70 -1.44
N GLY A 61 6.37 6.85 -1.78
CA GLY A 61 6.14 5.45 -2.12
C GLY A 61 5.74 4.53 -0.96
N CYS A 62 6.01 4.95 0.30
CA CYS A 62 5.71 4.19 1.52
C CYS A 62 4.73 4.89 2.44
N MET A 63 4.05 5.92 1.95
CA MET A 63 3.11 6.70 2.74
C MET A 63 1.87 5.86 3.08
N PRO A 64 1.46 5.80 4.37
CA PRO A 64 0.23 5.12 4.78
C PRO A 64 -0.98 5.69 4.05
N ILE A 65 -1.92 4.80 3.66
CA ILE A 65 -3.08 5.18 2.87
C ILE A 65 -3.95 6.22 3.56
N GLU A 66 -4.11 6.14 4.89
CA GLU A 66 -4.84 7.13 5.67
C GLU A 66 -4.15 8.51 5.70
N VAL A 67 -2.81 8.54 5.62
CA VAL A 67 -2.05 9.80 5.52
C VAL A 67 -2.20 10.42 4.12
N GLN A 68 -2.26 9.59 3.08
CA GLN A 68 -2.60 10.07 1.74
C GLN A 68 -4.03 10.61 1.70
N ALA A 69 -4.97 9.91 2.34
CA ALA A 69 -6.37 10.34 2.44
C ALA A 69 -6.53 11.67 3.18
N ASP A 70 -5.77 11.93 4.23
CA ASP A 70 -5.78 13.19 4.99
C ASP A 70 -5.43 14.42 4.11
N ARG A 71 -4.76 14.22 2.97
CA ARG A 71 -4.46 15.30 2.00
C ARG A 71 -5.68 15.74 1.17
N GLY A 72 -6.76 14.99 1.22
CA GLY A 72 -8.02 15.32 0.57
C GLY A 72 -8.71 14.12 -0.06
N ARG A 73 -10.04 14.19 -0.15
CA ARG A 73 -10.91 13.09 -0.60
C ARG A 73 -10.54 12.50 -1.96
N GLN A 74 -10.01 13.31 -2.86
CA GLN A 74 -9.65 12.85 -4.20
C GLN A 74 -8.22 12.29 -4.30
N THR A 75 -7.38 12.45 -3.29
CA THR A 75 -5.96 12.08 -3.36
C THR A 75 -5.78 10.60 -3.72
N LEU A 76 -6.56 9.71 -3.12
CA LEU A 76 -6.46 8.27 -3.38
C LEU A 76 -6.80 7.90 -4.84
N LEU A 77 -7.65 8.70 -5.52
CA LEU A 77 -8.04 8.49 -6.92
C LEU A 77 -6.93 8.83 -7.92
N PHE A 78 -5.90 9.54 -7.49
CA PHE A 78 -4.69 9.81 -8.27
C PHE A 78 -3.51 8.94 -7.83
N GLY A 79 -3.68 8.21 -6.73
CA GLY A 79 -2.70 7.31 -6.11
C GLY A 79 -3.13 5.84 -6.15
N PRO A 80 -3.20 5.18 -4.98
CA PRO A 80 -3.40 3.73 -4.87
C PRO A 80 -4.76 3.25 -5.38
N MET A 81 -5.77 4.10 -5.43
CA MET A 81 -7.11 3.74 -5.89
C MET A 81 -7.47 4.32 -7.27
N LYS A 82 -6.46 4.67 -8.06
CA LYS A 82 -6.63 5.28 -9.39
C LYS A 82 -7.40 4.35 -10.34
N PRO A 83 -8.52 4.79 -10.96
CA PRO A 83 -9.32 3.95 -11.87
C PRO A 83 -8.83 4.01 -13.33
N VAL A 84 -7.94 4.96 -13.67
CA VAL A 84 -7.53 5.25 -15.04
C VAL A 84 -6.87 4.04 -15.70
N GLY A 85 -7.27 3.74 -16.93
CA GLY A 85 -6.75 2.62 -17.71
C GLY A 85 -7.40 1.26 -17.39
N LEU A 86 -8.38 1.22 -16.50
CA LEU A 86 -9.15 0.02 -16.17
C LEU A 86 -10.60 0.18 -16.60
N VAL A 87 -11.14 -0.89 -17.18
CA VAL A 87 -12.54 -1.04 -17.56
C VAL A 87 -12.99 -2.41 -17.04
N ASP A 88 -14.14 -2.45 -16.38
CA ASP A 88 -14.72 -3.71 -15.94
C ASP A 88 -15.24 -4.46 -17.16
N PRO A 89 -14.70 -5.65 -17.51
CA PRO A 89 -15.07 -6.37 -18.72
C PRO A 89 -16.52 -6.86 -18.71
N ARG A 90 -17.16 -6.93 -17.54
CA ARG A 90 -18.54 -7.39 -17.39
C ARG A 90 -19.55 -6.28 -17.72
N THR A 91 -19.22 -5.04 -17.40
CA THR A 91 -20.13 -3.88 -17.55
C THR A 91 -19.70 -2.95 -18.68
N GLY A 92 -18.45 -3.03 -19.13
CA GLY A 92 -17.85 -2.08 -20.05
C GLY A 92 -17.64 -0.69 -19.44
N ALA A 93 -17.90 -0.52 -18.14
CA ALA A 93 -17.81 0.77 -17.47
C ALA A 93 -16.45 0.97 -16.79
N ARG A 94 -16.06 2.23 -16.67
CA ARG A 94 -14.92 2.61 -15.83
C ARG A 94 -15.41 2.80 -14.39
N PRO A 95 -14.82 2.10 -13.40
CA PRO A 95 -15.13 2.32 -11.99
C PRO A 95 -14.79 3.76 -11.56
N TYR A 96 -15.40 4.22 -10.47
CA TYR A 96 -15.02 5.50 -9.86
C TYR A 96 -13.68 5.41 -9.14
N ALA A 97 -13.46 4.31 -8.40
CA ALA A 97 -12.19 3.95 -7.77
C ALA A 97 -11.92 2.46 -7.95
N VAL A 98 -10.67 2.03 -7.80
CA VAL A 98 -10.28 0.62 -7.89
C VAL A 98 -9.22 0.31 -6.85
N VAL A 99 -9.43 -0.76 -6.10
CA VAL A 99 -8.36 -1.37 -5.30
C VAL A 99 -7.75 -2.52 -6.09
N GLN A 100 -6.43 -2.48 -6.30
CA GLN A 100 -5.71 -3.52 -7.02
C GLN A 100 -5.12 -4.53 -6.05
N LEU A 101 -5.32 -5.79 -6.35
CA LEU A 101 -4.77 -6.93 -5.63
C LEU A 101 -3.72 -7.59 -6.51
N ARG A 102 -2.46 -7.58 -6.08
CA ARG A 102 -1.35 -8.23 -6.78
C ARG A 102 -1.16 -9.62 -6.20
N PRO A 103 -1.09 -10.68 -7.02
CA PRO A 103 -0.78 -12.02 -6.53
C PRO A 103 0.63 -12.06 -5.91
N GLU A 104 0.75 -12.72 -4.78
CA GLU A 104 2.04 -12.98 -4.10
C GLU A 104 2.63 -14.34 -4.54
N ASP A 105 1.81 -15.18 -5.16
CA ASP A 105 2.19 -16.49 -5.65
C ASP A 105 1.58 -16.78 -7.05
N HIS A 106 2.11 -17.78 -7.72
CA HIS A 106 1.66 -18.18 -9.06
C HIS A 106 0.28 -18.86 -9.08
N HIS A 107 -0.23 -19.27 -7.92
CA HIS A 107 -1.50 -19.99 -7.79
C HIS A 107 -2.67 -19.08 -7.41
N GLY A 108 -2.39 -17.80 -7.09
CA GLY A 108 -3.40 -16.85 -6.66
C GLY A 108 -4.04 -17.20 -5.33
N GLN A 109 -3.28 -17.81 -4.42
CA GLN A 109 -3.71 -18.14 -3.07
C GLN A 109 -3.63 -16.93 -2.13
N ALA A 110 -2.69 -16.03 -2.39
CA ALA A 110 -2.47 -14.84 -1.58
C ALA A 110 -2.34 -13.58 -2.45
N TYR A 111 -2.94 -12.49 -2.01
CA TYR A 111 -2.90 -11.21 -2.71
C TYR A 111 -2.46 -10.07 -1.80
N ASN A 112 -1.60 -9.21 -2.32
CA ASN A 112 -1.21 -7.96 -1.70
C ASN A 112 -2.12 -6.83 -2.19
N MET A 113 -2.63 -6.02 -1.27
CA MET A 113 -3.35 -4.80 -1.60
C MET A 113 -2.35 -3.71 -1.99
N VAL A 114 -2.32 -3.33 -3.26
CA VAL A 114 -1.30 -2.41 -3.80
C VAL A 114 -1.47 -1.01 -3.23
N GLY A 115 -0.41 -0.49 -2.59
CA GLY A 115 -0.41 0.87 -2.04
C GLY A 115 -1.18 1.03 -0.72
N PHE A 116 -1.51 -0.06 -0.04
CA PHE A 116 -2.26 -0.06 1.22
C PHE A 116 -1.36 -0.25 2.45
N GLN A 117 -0.20 0.40 2.50
CA GLN A 117 0.53 0.56 3.76
C GLN A 117 -0.34 1.33 4.75
N THR A 118 -0.35 0.96 6.01
CA THR A 118 -1.27 1.54 6.98
C THR A 118 -0.74 1.49 8.41
N LYS A 119 -1.15 2.47 9.21
CA LYS A 119 -0.99 2.53 10.68
C LYS A 119 -2.31 2.23 11.40
N LEU A 120 -3.35 1.85 10.69
CA LEU A 120 -4.61 1.47 11.33
C LEU A 120 -4.38 0.33 12.31
N LYS A 121 -5.07 0.35 13.44
CA LYS A 121 -5.11 -0.81 14.35
C LYS A 121 -5.69 -2.03 13.63
N TRP A 122 -5.26 -3.22 13.98
CA TRP A 122 -5.67 -4.46 13.32
C TRP A 122 -7.19 -4.66 13.21
N PRO A 123 -8.01 -4.40 14.25
CA PRO A 123 -9.45 -4.46 14.10
C PRO A 123 -10.00 -3.49 13.05
N GLU A 124 -9.45 -2.27 13.01
CA GLU A 124 -9.85 -1.25 12.05
C GLU A 124 -9.47 -1.62 10.60
N GLN A 125 -8.30 -2.24 10.40
CA GLN A 125 -7.92 -2.75 9.08
C GLN A 125 -8.97 -3.75 8.56
N LYS A 126 -9.38 -4.71 9.40
CA LYS A 126 -10.41 -5.68 9.02
C LYS A 126 -11.74 -5.01 8.73
N ARG A 127 -12.17 -4.07 9.57
CA ARG A 127 -13.43 -3.36 9.43
C ARG A 127 -13.46 -2.50 8.15
N VAL A 128 -12.45 -1.69 7.96
CA VAL A 128 -12.40 -0.72 6.84
C VAL A 128 -12.15 -1.42 5.51
N PHE A 129 -11.21 -2.37 5.46
CA PHE A 129 -10.87 -3.01 4.18
C PHE A 129 -11.96 -3.98 3.70
N ARG A 130 -12.80 -4.50 4.60
CA ARG A 130 -13.99 -5.27 4.22
C ARG A 130 -15.14 -4.41 3.67
N MET A 131 -15.01 -3.09 3.67
CA MET A 131 -15.94 -2.20 2.95
C MET A 131 -15.64 -2.12 1.45
N ILE A 132 -14.53 -2.66 1.00
CA ILE A 132 -14.16 -2.70 -0.41
C ILE A 132 -14.95 -3.82 -1.09
N PRO A 133 -15.72 -3.52 -2.19
CA PRO A 133 -16.48 -4.52 -2.91
C PRO A 133 -15.60 -5.68 -3.38
N GLY A 134 -16.04 -6.89 -3.11
CA GLY A 134 -15.29 -8.12 -3.33
C GLY A 134 -14.38 -8.55 -2.17
N LEU A 135 -14.27 -7.73 -1.10
CA LEU A 135 -13.52 -8.05 0.12
C LEU A 135 -14.39 -8.13 1.39
N GLU A 136 -15.71 -8.12 1.27
CA GLU A 136 -16.63 -8.10 2.41
C GLU A 136 -16.42 -9.29 3.35
N ARG A 137 -16.05 -10.42 2.79
CA ARG A 137 -15.77 -11.68 3.53
C ARG A 137 -14.29 -12.04 3.55
N ALA A 138 -13.44 -11.11 3.15
CA ALA A 138 -12.01 -11.38 3.02
C ALA A 138 -11.37 -11.79 4.35
N GLU A 139 -10.60 -12.86 4.31
CA GLU A 139 -9.68 -13.24 5.38
C GLU A 139 -8.30 -12.63 5.10
N PHE A 140 -7.71 -12.08 6.15
CA PHE A 140 -6.40 -11.44 6.05
C PHE A 140 -5.33 -12.38 6.62
N LEU A 141 -4.55 -12.98 5.73
CA LEU A 141 -3.40 -13.84 6.09
C LEU A 141 -2.34 -13.03 6.83
N ARG A 142 -2.20 -11.75 6.47
CA ARG A 142 -1.30 -10.82 7.12
C ARG A 142 -1.89 -9.42 7.11
N LEU A 143 -1.99 -8.81 8.27
CA LEU A 143 -2.37 -7.42 8.41
C LEU A 143 -1.19 -6.48 8.12
N GLY A 144 -1.50 -5.29 7.65
CA GLY A 144 -0.49 -4.28 7.35
C GLY A 144 0.19 -3.77 8.62
N SER A 145 1.44 -3.41 8.46
CA SER A 145 2.20 -2.65 9.45
C SER A 145 3.00 -1.58 8.73
N LEU A 146 3.27 -0.49 9.43
CA LEU A 146 4.15 0.54 8.90
C LEU A 146 5.59 0.00 8.88
N HIS A 147 6.26 0.14 7.76
CA HIS A 147 7.70 -0.09 7.71
C HIS A 147 8.41 1.02 8.48
N ARG A 148 9.32 0.65 9.35
CA ARG A 148 10.23 1.58 10.02
C ARG A 148 11.51 1.63 9.21
N ASN A 149 11.70 2.72 8.48
CA ASN A 149 12.98 2.99 7.86
C ASN A 149 13.89 3.61 8.92
N THR A 150 14.77 2.80 9.50
CA THR A 150 15.81 3.27 10.41
C THR A 150 17.07 3.52 9.60
N PHE A 151 17.59 4.72 9.69
CA PHE A 151 18.87 5.08 9.07
C PHE A 151 19.68 5.98 10.00
N ILE A 152 20.99 5.96 9.82
CA ILE A 152 21.92 6.81 10.55
C ILE A 152 22.03 8.18 9.88
N ASN A 153 22.50 9.19 10.61
CA ASN A 153 22.85 10.48 10.02
C ASN A 153 24.18 10.33 9.25
N ALA A 154 24.10 9.74 8.06
CA ALA A 154 25.25 9.41 7.23
C ALA A 154 26.15 10.62 6.94
N PRO A 155 25.64 11.83 6.60
CA PRO A 155 26.48 13.01 6.37
C PRO A 155 27.38 13.38 7.55
N LEU A 156 26.92 13.15 8.78
CA LEU A 156 27.70 13.45 9.97
C LEU A 156 28.64 12.30 10.37
N LEU A 157 28.18 11.06 10.21
CA LEU A 157 28.83 9.88 10.78
C LEU A 157 29.76 9.18 9.80
N LEU A 158 29.51 9.31 8.50
CA LEU A 158 30.27 8.59 7.48
C LEU A 158 31.16 9.50 6.66
N ARG A 159 32.19 8.93 6.06
CA ARG A 159 32.99 9.48 4.97
C ARG A 159 32.29 9.18 3.65
N GLU A 160 32.72 9.82 2.55
CA GLU A 160 32.22 9.53 1.20
C GLU A 160 32.40 8.05 0.79
N THR A 161 33.38 7.37 1.40
CA THR A 161 33.65 5.94 1.23
C THR A 161 32.75 5.04 2.05
N LEU A 162 31.70 5.58 2.73
CA LEU A 162 30.80 4.91 3.65
C LEU A 162 31.49 4.33 4.90
N GLN A 163 32.76 4.71 5.14
CA GLN A 163 33.46 4.37 6.37
C GLN A 163 32.95 5.23 7.53
N PHE A 164 32.85 4.61 8.71
CA PHE A 164 32.56 5.34 9.93
C PHE A 164 33.71 6.29 10.29
N ARG A 165 33.40 7.55 10.58
CA ARG A 165 34.43 8.57 10.84
C ARG A 165 35.27 8.30 12.07
N GLN A 166 34.69 7.63 13.08
CA GLN A 166 35.36 7.32 14.35
C GLN A 166 36.16 6.01 14.33
N ASP A 167 35.80 5.07 13.40
CA ASP A 167 36.56 3.84 13.22
C ASP A 167 36.55 3.43 11.74
N SER A 168 37.67 3.59 11.08
CA SER A 168 37.82 3.32 9.64
C SER A 168 37.69 1.84 9.24
N ARG A 169 37.62 0.94 10.21
CA ARG A 169 37.39 -0.50 9.97
C ARG A 169 35.91 -0.82 9.77
N ILE A 170 35.00 0.10 10.14
CA ILE A 170 33.56 -0.09 10.06
C ILE A 170 33.04 0.61 8.81
N PHE A 171 32.29 -0.13 8.02
CA PHE A 171 31.59 0.35 6.84
C PHE A 171 30.08 0.14 7.02
N PHE A 172 29.30 1.05 6.46
CA PHE A 172 27.83 0.92 6.41
C PHE A 172 27.40 0.85 4.96
N ALA A 173 26.37 0.03 4.65
CA ALA A 173 25.82 -0.13 3.31
C ALA A 173 24.32 -0.39 3.37
N GLY A 174 23.64 -0.17 2.25
CA GLY A 174 22.21 -0.42 2.11
C GLY A 174 21.34 0.63 2.79
N GLN A 175 20.11 0.28 3.12
CA GLN A 175 19.10 1.21 3.65
C GLN A 175 19.55 1.95 4.91
N ILE A 176 20.43 1.37 5.73
CA ILE A 176 20.92 2.00 6.97
C ILE A 176 21.68 3.32 6.72
N VAL A 177 22.22 3.53 5.55
CA VAL A 177 22.90 4.78 5.17
C VAL A 177 21.97 5.85 4.61
N GLY A 178 20.65 5.57 4.57
CA GLY A 178 19.63 6.50 4.07
C GLY A 178 19.38 6.39 2.56
N VAL A 179 19.89 5.34 1.91
CA VAL A 179 19.61 5.07 0.50
C VAL A 179 18.24 4.40 0.39
N GLU A 180 17.41 4.92 -0.52
CA GLU A 180 16.11 4.36 -0.82
C GLU A 180 16.04 3.79 -2.23
N GLY A 181 15.39 2.65 -2.33
CA GLY A 181 15.26 1.90 -3.56
C GLY A 181 15.78 0.48 -3.40
N TYR A 182 15.14 -0.43 -4.12
CA TYR A 182 15.47 -1.85 -4.01
C TYR A 182 16.88 -2.16 -4.54
N THR A 183 17.29 -1.49 -5.60
CA THR A 183 18.59 -1.72 -6.24
C THR A 183 19.70 -0.94 -5.54
N GLU A 184 19.42 0.30 -5.15
CA GLU A 184 20.40 1.20 -4.53
C GLU A 184 20.70 0.81 -3.07
N SER A 185 19.80 0.04 -2.44
CA SER A 185 19.97 -0.40 -1.05
C SER A 185 20.49 -1.84 -0.92
N ALA A 186 20.73 -2.52 -2.05
CA ALA A 186 21.18 -3.91 -2.08
C ALA A 186 22.70 -4.08 -1.85
#